data_b51044025f7c19cde60b9b1a35634322
#
_entry.id   b51044025f7c19cde60b9b1a35634322
#
_cell.length_a   1.000
_cell.length_b   1.000
_cell.length_c   1.000
_cell.angle_alpha   90.00
_cell.angle_beta   90.00
_cell.angle_gamma   90.00
#
_symmetry.space_group_name_H-M   'P 1'
#
loop_
_entity.id
_entity.type
_entity.pdbx_description
1 polymer ?
#
loop_
_entity_poly.entity_id
_entity_poly.type
_entity_poly.pdbx_seq_one_letter_code
_entity_poly.pdbx_strand_id
1 'polypeptide(L)'
;MVLKTVRRLLFIAFTISSHAYAEEIVITGLIVAPIDQIDVPAQATGVLAMLEVREGESVVKTQTLARLNDSQVLVESERAETLLQINQQAADSPVELDLARKTLERTQQTALEQAIAREISHRKSTNTIRVRAAEKSQAVANNELKRAADARQAFVDSVSRSEIDGLTLAFQRSELETQQAVFEQELDKLAAQSEDASAIEQKLAIEQSQLGVQKALADQSIAKLKVKSAEHESRLAQLALKRHRVDAPIDGIVTKVYRRPGQWVQIGEPVLELVRLDRLRAQGFVKKELAAKLRLLPRISVEQEDAVDSDVNANEQPLLGEIVFVMPEVDPVNGDVGFWIEFENPANEVLPGMRLTIRVQP
;
A
#
# COMPACT_ATOMS: atom_id res chain seq x y z
N MET A 1 -10.52 -101.33 -54.10
CA MET A 1 -9.53 -101.37 -53.07
C MET A 1 -9.71 -100.12 -52.19
N VAL A 2 -10.31 -100.43 -51.08
CA VAL A 2 -10.49 -99.70 -49.85
C VAL A 2 -10.86 -98.20 -49.85
N LEU A 3 -12.15 -97.97 -49.61
CA LEU A 3 -12.86 -96.76 -49.24
C LEU A 3 -12.58 -96.50 -47.74
N LYS A 4 -12.24 -95.25 -47.39
CA LYS A 4 -12.33 -94.74 -46.01
C LYS A 4 -13.17 -93.50 -45.90
N THR A 5 -14.36 -93.71 -45.43
CA THR A 5 -15.36 -92.66 -45.05
C THR A 5 -14.88 -91.91 -43.75
N VAL A 6 -14.78 -90.60 -43.83
CA VAL A 6 -14.59 -89.77 -42.62
C VAL A 6 -15.88 -89.00 -42.37
N ARG A 7 -16.51 -89.32 -41.26
CA ARG A 7 -17.73 -88.75 -40.68
C ARG A 7 -17.42 -87.44 -39.98
N ARG A 8 -17.80 -86.29 -40.55
CA ARG A 8 -17.71 -84.97 -39.85
C ARG A 8 -18.84 -84.84 -38.84
N LEU A 9 -18.47 -84.73 -37.51
CA LEU A 9 -19.36 -84.32 -36.48
C LEU A 9 -19.41 -82.78 -36.47
N LEU A 10 -20.61 -82.20 -36.67
CA LEU A 10 -20.91 -80.77 -36.53
C LEU A 10 -21.22 -80.46 -35.09
N PHE A 11 -20.28 -79.79 -34.39
CA PHE A 11 -20.53 -79.21 -33.07
C PHE A 11 -21.21 -77.84 -33.23
N ILE A 12 -22.52 -77.76 -32.96
CA ILE A 12 -23.26 -76.52 -32.84
C ILE A 12 -22.98 -75.98 -31.42
N ALA A 13 -22.09 -74.97 -31.31
CA ALA A 13 -21.92 -74.22 -30.10
C ALA A 13 -23.10 -73.25 -29.94
N PHE A 14 -24.00 -73.60 -29.04
CA PHE A 14 -25.10 -72.70 -28.60
C PHE A 14 -24.51 -71.66 -27.63
N THR A 15 -24.16 -70.47 -28.13
CA THR A 15 -23.80 -69.31 -27.29
C THR A 15 -25.06 -68.76 -26.65
N ILE A 16 -25.26 -69.10 -25.38
CA ILE A 16 -26.26 -68.44 -24.53
C ILE A 16 -25.72 -67.03 -24.22
N SER A 17 -26.21 -66.05 -24.97
CA SER A 17 -26.05 -64.64 -24.65
C SER A 17 -26.91 -64.33 -23.43
N SER A 18 -26.33 -64.39 -22.26
CA SER A 18 -26.97 -63.89 -21.02
C SER A 18 -27.01 -62.36 -21.15
N HIS A 19 -28.12 -61.81 -21.62
CA HIS A 19 -28.45 -60.44 -21.37
C HIS A 19 -28.74 -60.31 -19.89
N ALA A 20 -27.77 -59.83 -19.17
CA ALA A 20 -27.98 -59.34 -17.81
C ALA A 20 -28.89 -58.09 -18.00
N TYR A 21 -30.17 -58.21 -17.72
CA TYR A 21 -31.04 -57.11 -17.51
C TYR A 21 -30.51 -56.36 -16.30
N ALA A 22 -29.83 -55.24 -16.52
CA ALA A 22 -29.50 -54.33 -15.47
C ALA A 22 -30.81 -53.82 -14.91
N GLU A 23 -31.13 -54.12 -13.70
CA GLU A 23 -32.33 -53.70 -12.99
C GLU A 23 -32.29 -52.19 -12.82
N GLU A 24 -33.04 -51.48 -13.65
CA GLU A 24 -33.16 -50.01 -13.58
C GLU A 24 -33.78 -49.65 -12.19
N ILE A 25 -33.02 -48.91 -11.40
CA ILE A 25 -33.49 -48.46 -10.09
C ILE A 25 -34.16 -47.11 -10.26
N VAL A 26 -35.45 -47.03 -10.05
CA VAL A 26 -36.25 -45.78 -10.11
C VAL A 26 -36.52 -45.36 -8.67
N ILE A 27 -36.15 -44.12 -8.32
CA ILE A 27 -36.41 -43.52 -7.04
C ILE A 27 -37.26 -42.26 -7.30
N THR A 28 -38.46 -42.26 -6.72
CA THR A 28 -39.47 -41.20 -6.89
C THR A 28 -39.57 -40.36 -5.61
N GLY A 29 -40.19 -39.18 -5.74
CA GLY A 29 -40.50 -38.32 -4.61
C GLY A 29 -39.32 -37.50 -4.05
N LEU A 30 -38.29 -37.24 -4.83
CA LEU A 30 -37.23 -36.31 -4.44
C LEU A 30 -37.80 -34.88 -4.46
N ILE A 31 -37.53 -34.12 -3.42
CA ILE A 31 -37.95 -32.72 -3.30
C ILE A 31 -36.80 -31.82 -3.74
N VAL A 32 -37.07 -30.90 -4.65
CA VAL A 32 -36.12 -29.90 -5.09
C VAL A 32 -36.01 -28.79 -4.07
N ALA A 33 -34.78 -28.43 -3.72
CA ALA A 33 -34.45 -27.31 -2.84
C ALA A 33 -33.37 -26.43 -3.52
N PRO A 34 -33.35 -25.15 -3.28
CA PRO A 34 -32.24 -24.32 -3.72
C PRO A 34 -30.97 -24.68 -2.95
N ILE A 35 -29.81 -24.61 -3.63
CA ILE A 35 -28.52 -24.77 -2.95
C ILE A 35 -28.19 -23.49 -2.20
N ASP A 36 -28.36 -22.35 -2.86
CA ASP A 36 -28.06 -21.03 -2.32
C ASP A 36 -29.37 -20.23 -2.17
N GLN A 37 -29.78 -20.06 -0.95
CA GLN A 37 -30.86 -19.17 -0.53
C GLN A 37 -30.28 -18.23 0.52
N ILE A 38 -30.21 -16.95 0.22
CA ILE A 38 -29.49 -15.97 1.03
C ILE A 38 -30.40 -14.79 1.35
N ASP A 39 -30.57 -14.53 2.63
CA ASP A 39 -31.10 -13.27 3.10
C ASP A 39 -30.01 -12.20 3.00
N VAL A 40 -30.24 -11.17 2.18
CA VAL A 40 -29.27 -10.08 1.99
C VAL A 40 -29.49 -9.03 3.06
N PRO A 41 -28.54 -8.89 4.02
CA PRO A 41 -28.70 -7.97 5.14
C PRO A 41 -28.26 -6.56 4.79
N ALA A 42 -28.80 -5.57 5.49
CA ALA A 42 -28.27 -4.22 5.51
C ALA A 42 -26.89 -4.21 6.21
N GLN A 43 -25.91 -3.55 5.58
CA GLN A 43 -24.54 -3.43 6.12
C GLN A 43 -24.32 -2.16 6.94
N ALA A 44 -25.31 -1.26 6.97
CA ALA A 44 -25.35 -0.04 7.78
C ALA A 44 -26.75 0.17 8.34
N THR A 45 -26.85 1.01 9.37
CA THR A 45 -28.14 1.42 9.95
C THR A 45 -28.59 2.72 9.30
N GLY A 46 -29.87 2.79 8.91
CA GLY A 46 -30.42 4.00 8.30
C GLY A 46 -31.80 3.80 7.71
N VAL A 47 -32.34 4.82 7.07
CA VAL A 47 -33.59 4.74 6.32
C VAL A 47 -33.28 4.18 4.93
N LEU A 48 -34.07 3.19 4.50
CA LEU A 48 -34.02 2.69 3.13
C LEU A 48 -34.53 3.78 2.18
N ALA A 49 -33.64 4.38 1.40
CA ALA A 49 -33.99 5.48 0.49
C ALA A 49 -34.61 4.95 -0.81
N MET A 50 -34.05 3.88 -1.36
CA MET A 50 -34.45 3.35 -2.67
C MET A 50 -34.30 1.82 -2.68
N LEU A 51 -35.23 1.16 -3.35
CA LEU A 51 -35.15 -0.26 -3.73
C LEU A 51 -35.12 -0.31 -5.25
N GLU A 52 -34.06 -0.86 -5.84
CA GLU A 52 -33.81 -0.84 -7.28
C GLU A 52 -34.35 -2.10 -7.98
N VAL A 53 -34.83 -3.08 -7.22
CA VAL A 53 -35.29 -4.39 -7.72
C VAL A 53 -36.66 -4.74 -7.17
N ARG A 54 -37.36 -5.69 -7.83
CA ARG A 54 -38.66 -6.19 -7.46
C ARG A 54 -38.62 -7.69 -7.22
N GLU A 55 -39.65 -8.21 -6.50
CA GLU A 55 -39.84 -9.67 -6.39
C GLU A 55 -40.06 -10.30 -7.78
N GLY A 56 -39.40 -11.40 -8.02
CA GLY A 56 -39.36 -12.09 -9.33
C GLY A 56 -38.29 -11.58 -10.31
N GLU A 57 -37.53 -10.54 -9.97
CA GLU A 57 -36.50 -9.99 -10.84
C GLU A 57 -35.19 -10.76 -10.71
N SER A 58 -34.55 -11.05 -11.86
CA SER A 58 -33.22 -11.66 -11.90
C SER A 58 -32.13 -10.61 -11.69
N VAL A 59 -31.16 -10.90 -10.82
CA VAL A 59 -30.05 -10.03 -10.48
C VAL A 59 -28.73 -10.74 -10.65
N VAL A 60 -27.70 -9.98 -10.97
CA VAL A 60 -26.33 -10.48 -11.05
C VAL A 60 -25.50 -10.05 -9.85
N LYS A 61 -24.51 -10.83 -9.51
CA LYS A 61 -23.57 -10.54 -8.43
C LYS A 61 -23.00 -9.12 -8.53
N THR A 62 -22.91 -8.42 -7.41
CA THR A 62 -22.48 -7.01 -7.28
C THR A 62 -23.47 -5.97 -7.82
N GLN A 63 -24.62 -6.37 -8.37
CA GLN A 63 -25.68 -5.43 -8.73
C GLN A 63 -26.23 -4.77 -7.47
N THR A 64 -26.45 -3.45 -7.52
CA THR A 64 -27.08 -2.72 -6.41
C THR A 64 -28.57 -3.08 -6.34
N LEU A 65 -29.01 -3.54 -5.20
CA LEU A 65 -30.39 -3.96 -4.93
C LEU A 65 -31.17 -2.87 -4.22
N ALA A 66 -30.51 -2.18 -3.30
CA ALA A 66 -31.11 -1.13 -2.49
C ALA A 66 -30.05 -0.12 -2.03
N ARG A 67 -30.52 1.08 -1.67
CA ARG A 67 -29.68 2.14 -1.08
C ARG A 67 -30.32 2.69 0.18
N LEU A 68 -29.52 2.82 1.21
CA LEU A 68 -29.86 3.58 2.40
C LEU A 68 -29.61 5.07 2.14
N ASN A 69 -30.20 5.93 2.97
CA ASN A 69 -29.88 7.37 2.92
C ASN A 69 -28.40 7.57 3.29
N ASP A 70 -27.62 7.99 2.31
CA ASP A 70 -26.17 8.13 2.37
C ASP A 70 -25.70 9.60 2.38
N SER A 71 -26.62 10.56 2.41
CA SER A 71 -26.31 11.99 2.26
C SER A 71 -25.24 12.48 3.24
N GLN A 72 -25.30 12.06 4.49
CA GLN A 72 -24.33 12.46 5.51
C GLN A 72 -22.96 11.80 5.26
N VAL A 73 -22.96 10.50 4.96
CA VAL A 73 -21.73 9.71 4.77
C VAL A 73 -21.04 10.10 3.47
N LEU A 74 -21.79 10.51 2.46
CA LEU A 74 -21.25 11.06 1.21
C LEU A 74 -20.43 12.32 1.47
N VAL A 75 -21.00 13.29 2.20
CA VAL A 75 -20.29 14.53 2.57
C VAL A 75 -19.04 14.21 3.41
N GLU A 76 -19.12 13.23 4.31
CA GLU A 76 -17.98 12.80 5.11
C GLU A 76 -16.88 12.17 4.27
N SER A 77 -17.25 11.37 3.25
CA SER A 77 -16.31 10.81 2.28
C SER A 77 -15.61 11.89 1.45
N GLU A 78 -16.36 12.87 0.95
CA GLU A 78 -15.82 14.02 0.20
C GLU A 78 -14.87 14.87 1.06
N ARG A 79 -15.24 15.09 2.34
CA ARG A 79 -14.39 15.79 3.30
C ARG A 79 -13.07 15.06 3.54
N ALA A 80 -13.14 13.74 3.75
CA ALA A 80 -11.94 12.93 3.98
C ALA A 80 -11.01 12.91 2.74
N GLU A 81 -11.59 12.87 1.54
CA GLU A 81 -10.84 12.95 0.29
C GLU A 81 -10.17 14.31 0.11
N THR A 82 -10.89 15.40 0.42
CA THR A 82 -10.33 16.77 0.38
C THR A 82 -9.17 16.91 1.36
N LEU A 83 -9.30 16.35 2.58
CA LEU A 83 -8.21 16.37 3.57
C LEU A 83 -6.99 15.58 3.10
N LEU A 84 -7.20 14.45 2.43
CA LEU A 84 -6.12 13.68 1.81
C LEU A 84 -5.39 14.52 0.75
N GLN A 85 -6.10 15.19 -0.14
CA GLN A 85 -5.51 16.05 -1.17
C GLN A 85 -4.68 17.20 -0.57
N ILE A 86 -5.19 17.85 0.49
CA ILE A 86 -4.47 18.92 1.20
C ILE A 86 -3.15 18.37 1.78
N ASN A 87 -3.19 17.21 2.45
CA ASN A 87 -1.99 16.62 3.04
C ASN A 87 -0.98 16.15 1.97
N GLN A 88 -1.45 15.62 0.85
CA GLN A 88 -0.60 15.26 -0.29
C GLN A 88 0.12 16.48 -0.85
N GLN A 89 -0.60 17.58 -1.11
CA GLN A 89 -0.03 18.82 -1.61
C GLN A 89 1.00 19.41 -0.64
N ALA A 90 0.74 19.34 0.65
CA ALA A 90 1.69 19.78 1.68
C ALA A 90 2.95 18.90 1.74
N ALA A 91 2.81 17.60 1.61
CA ALA A 91 3.93 16.64 1.67
C ALA A 91 4.82 16.68 0.41
N ASP A 92 4.23 16.99 -0.74
CA ASP A 92 4.93 17.09 -2.02
C ASP A 92 5.60 18.47 -2.22
N SER A 93 5.36 19.44 -1.33
CA SER A 93 5.97 20.76 -1.41
C SER A 93 7.47 20.70 -1.03
N PRO A 94 8.40 20.98 -1.96
CA PRO A 94 9.84 20.94 -1.68
C PRO A 94 10.34 22.25 -1.00
N VAL A 95 9.49 23.26 -0.86
CA VAL A 95 9.88 24.64 -0.57
C VAL A 95 10.72 24.77 0.71
N GLU A 96 10.27 24.15 1.80
CA GLU A 96 10.98 24.25 3.10
C GLU A 96 12.34 23.57 3.07
N LEU A 97 12.43 22.39 2.47
CA LEU A 97 13.69 21.64 2.35
C LEU A 97 14.67 22.36 1.41
N ASP A 98 14.19 22.90 0.30
CA ASP A 98 15.03 23.63 -0.65
C ASP A 98 15.52 24.95 -0.04
N LEU A 99 14.68 25.65 0.72
CA LEU A 99 15.07 26.83 1.44
C LEU A 99 16.17 26.54 2.49
N ALA A 100 15.99 25.47 3.25
CA ALA A 100 16.98 25.05 4.26
C ALA A 100 18.32 24.64 3.60
N ARG A 101 18.28 23.94 2.48
CA ARG A 101 19.49 23.57 1.71
C ARG A 101 20.20 24.78 1.13
N LYS A 102 19.49 25.73 0.53
CA LYS A 102 20.07 26.97 0.02
C LYS A 102 20.67 27.84 1.13
N THR A 103 20.04 27.84 2.30
CA THR A 103 20.57 28.55 3.47
C THR A 103 21.89 27.91 3.92
N LEU A 104 21.97 26.59 3.98
CA LEU A 104 23.21 25.88 4.32
C LEU A 104 24.31 26.17 3.28
N GLU A 105 24.00 26.08 1.98
CA GLU A 105 24.93 26.35 0.90
C GLU A 105 25.49 27.77 1.00
N ARG A 106 24.62 28.76 1.20
CA ARG A 106 25.05 30.16 1.39
C ARG A 106 25.96 30.33 2.61
N THR A 107 25.62 29.70 3.74
CA THR A 107 26.43 29.77 4.95
C THR A 107 27.79 29.13 4.73
N GLN A 108 27.85 28.00 4.02
CA GLN A 108 29.12 27.34 3.66
C GLN A 108 30.00 28.18 2.74
N GLN A 109 29.39 28.86 1.78
CA GLN A 109 30.11 29.75 0.87
C GLN A 109 30.70 30.96 1.62
N THR A 110 29.92 31.58 2.51
CA THR A 110 30.41 32.65 3.39
C THR A 110 31.56 32.18 4.28
N ALA A 111 31.49 30.97 4.80
CA ALA A 111 32.56 30.37 5.60
C ALA A 111 33.84 30.16 4.79
N LEU A 112 33.73 29.76 3.53
CA LEU A 112 34.89 29.62 2.65
C LEU A 112 35.59 30.98 2.38
N GLU A 113 34.80 32.00 2.10
CA GLU A 113 35.32 33.38 1.89
C GLU A 113 36.04 33.88 3.14
N GLN A 114 35.47 33.67 4.33
CA GLN A 114 36.07 34.06 5.60
C GLN A 114 37.33 33.21 5.92
N ALA A 115 37.33 31.92 5.57
CA ALA A 115 38.54 31.09 5.72
C ALA A 115 39.73 31.60 4.90
N ILE A 116 39.46 32.10 3.69
CA ILE A 116 40.49 32.73 2.86
C ILE A 116 40.98 34.05 3.49
N ALA A 117 40.07 34.88 3.99
CA ALA A 117 40.41 36.16 4.68
C ALA A 117 41.26 35.88 5.93
N ARG A 118 40.89 34.87 6.73
CA ARG A 118 41.65 34.43 7.91
C ARG A 118 43.07 33.96 7.53
N GLU A 119 43.24 33.18 6.46
CA GLU A 119 44.56 32.73 6.01
C GLU A 119 45.44 33.94 5.60
N ILE A 120 44.85 34.91 4.92
CA ILE A 120 45.55 36.16 4.55
C ILE A 120 45.99 36.92 5.82
N SER A 121 45.13 37.06 6.82
CA SER A 121 45.41 37.75 8.07
C SER A 121 46.52 37.04 8.84
N HIS A 122 46.48 35.72 8.92
CA HIS A 122 47.55 34.92 9.54
C HIS A 122 48.89 35.09 8.82
N ARG A 123 48.92 35.12 7.53
CA ARG A 123 50.16 35.35 6.76
C ARG A 123 50.72 36.75 7.01
N LYS A 124 49.87 37.76 7.15
CA LYS A 124 50.33 39.11 7.50
C LYS A 124 50.91 39.16 8.92
N SER A 125 50.20 38.56 9.93
CA SER A 125 50.63 38.56 11.30
C SER A 125 51.95 37.84 11.57
N THR A 126 52.27 36.82 10.76
CA THR A 126 53.51 36.07 10.84
C THR A 126 54.66 36.69 10.04
N ASN A 127 54.39 37.71 9.21
CA ASN A 127 55.40 38.36 8.37
C ASN A 127 56.24 39.35 9.17
N THR A 128 57.43 38.96 9.54
CA THR A 128 58.37 39.79 10.31
C THR A 128 59.36 40.58 9.45
N ILE A 129 59.20 40.58 8.10
CA ILE A 129 60.17 41.16 7.18
C ILE A 129 60.34 42.66 7.43
N ARG A 130 59.21 43.40 7.63
CA ARG A 130 59.22 44.85 7.91
C ARG A 130 59.92 45.18 9.20
N VAL A 131 59.64 44.46 10.30
CA VAL A 131 60.28 44.65 11.60
C VAL A 131 61.78 44.39 11.47
N ARG A 132 62.19 43.27 10.89
CA ARG A 132 63.60 42.97 10.69
C ARG A 132 64.34 43.97 9.79
N ALA A 133 63.65 44.49 8.78
CA ALA A 133 64.25 45.54 7.94
C ALA A 133 64.46 46.85 8.74
N ALA A 134 63.47 47.27 9.52
CA ALA A 134 63.56 48.46 10.38
C ALA A 134 64.63 48.28 11.48
N GLU A 135 64.70 47.13 12.15
CA GLU A 135 65.75 46.80 13.11
C GLU A 135 67.13 46.83 12.51
N LYS A 136 67.32 46.32 11.28
CA LYS A 136 68.61 46.42 10.58
C LYS A 136 68.94 47.86 10.20
N SER A 137 67.99 48.66 9.74
CA SER A 137 68.20 50.09 9.48
C SER A 137 68.58 50.82 10.75
N GLN A 138 67.91 50.60 11.87
CA GLN A 138 68.23 51.16 13.15
C GLN A 138 69.63 50.75 13.65
N ALA A 139 70.00 49.48 13.49
CA ALA A 139 71.33 49.02 13.85
C ALA A 139 72.47 49.68 12.99
N VAL A 140 72.21 49.93 11.71
CA VAL A 140 73.13 50.68 10.85
C VAL A 140 73.25 52.12 11.35
N ALA A 141 72.14 52.84 11.51
CA ALA A 141 72.18 54.24 11.98
C ALA A 141 72.88 54.36 13.36
N ASN A 142 72.63 53.41 14.30
CA ASN A 142 73.24 53.37 15.60
C ASN A 142 74.77 53.15 15.48
N ASN A 143 75.20 52.24 14.59
CA ASN A 143 76.62 51.97 14.38
C ASN A 143 77.38 53.22 13.76
N GLU A 144 76.70 53.91 12.85
CA GLU A 144 77.26 55.16 12.25
C GLU A 144 77.36 56.24 13.33
N LEU A 145 76.30 56.51 14.13
CA LEU A 145 76.34 57.43 15.21
C LEU A 145 77.44 57.09 16.23
N LYS A 146 77.54 55.81 16.62
CA LYS A 146 78.54 55.36 17.58
C LYS A 146 79.95 55.54 17.05
N ARG A 147 80.21 55.18 15.77
CA ARG A 147 81.52 55.40 15.12
C ARG A 147 81.86 56.90 15.09
N ALA A 148 80.92 57.79 14.75
CA ALA A 148 81.19 59.21 14.70
C ALA A 148 81.44 59.76 16.09
N ALA A 149 80.71 59.31 17.12
CA ALA A 149 80.89 59.69 18.52
C ALA A 149 82.30 59.22 19.04
N ASP A 150 82.72 57.97 18.79
CA ASP A 150 84.00 57.40 19.17
C ASP A 150 85.11 58.15 18.47
N ALA A 151 84.96 58.44 17.16
CA ALA A 151 85.98 59.23 16.40
C ALA A 151 86.19 60.65 16.98
N ARG A 152 85.07 61.30 17.32
CA ARG A 152 85.10 62.67 17.97
C ARG A 152 85.73 62.61 19.35
N GLN A 153 85.51 61.58 20.14
CA GLN A 153 86.10 61.36 21.44
C GLN A 153 87.63 61.17 21.31
N ALA A 154 88.07 60.48 20.26
CA ALA A 154 89.50 60.26 20.02
C ALA A 154 90.21 61.53 19.48
N PHE A 155 89.55 62.31 18.59
CA PHE A 155 90.11 63.54 17.98
C PHE A 155 88.96 64.58 17.85
N VAL A 156 89.04 65.67 18.65
CA VAL A 156 87.95 66.68 18.86
C VAL A 156 87.48 67.34 17.53
N ASP A 157 88.33 67.47 16.50
CA ASP A 157 88.00 68.12 15.21
C ASP A 157 87.76 67.09 14.09
N SER A 158 87.68 65.77 14.34
CA SER A 158 87.49 64.71 13.36
C SER A 158 86.06 64.65 12.79
N VAL A 159 85.00 65.04 13.57
CA VAL A 159 83.63 65.05 13.16
C VAL A 159 82.97 66.30 13.70
N SER A 160 82.20 67.04 12.88
CA SER A 160 81.51 68.27 13.29
C SER A 160 80.29 68.01 14.25
N ARG A 161 79.93 69.00 15.09
CA ARG A 161 78.74 68.86 15.92
C ARG A 161 77.43 68.69 15.10
N SER A 162 77.36 69.44 14.01
CA SER A 162 76.22 69.34 13.08
C SER A 162 76.06 67.97 12.45
N GLU A 163 77.16 67.26 12.22
CA GLU A 163 77.21 65.90 11.64
C GLU A 163 76.74 64.88 12.71
N ILE A 164 77.15 65.01 14.00
CA ILE A 164 76.63 64.17 15.12
C ILE A 164 75.20 64.42 15.33
N ASP A 165 74.75 65.67 15.32
CA ASP A 165 73.31 66.03 15.49
C ASP A 165 72.47 65.42 14.35
N GLY A 166 73.00 65.44 13.07
CA GLY A 166 72.37 64.80 11.96
C GLY A 166 72.32 63.29 12.08
N LEU A 167 73.35 62.62 12.51
CA LEU A 167 73.34 61.17 12.76
C LEU A 167 72.47 60.77 13.98
N THR A 168 72.42 61.62 14.99
CA THR A 168 71.47 61.43 16.15
C THR A 168 70.01 61.50 15.67
N LEU A 169 69.66 62.50 14.85
CA LEU A 169 68.33 62.60 14.24
C LEU A 169 67.99 61.39 13.34
N ALA A 170 68.98 60.91 12.54
CA ALA A 170 68.81 59.73 11.68
C ALA A 170 68.56 58.48 12.52
N PHE A 171 69.31 58.31 13.66
CA PHE A 171 69.10 57.21 14.60
C PHE A 171 67.69 57.30 15.23
N GLN A 172 67.29 58.47 15.76
CA GLN A 172 65.98 58.67 16.38
C GLN A 172 64.85 58.38 15.39
N ARG A 173 65.01 58.79 14.13
CA ARG A 173 64.05 58.50 13.09
C ARG A 173 63.94 56.99 12.83
N SER A 174 65.11 56.29 12.71
CA SER A 174 65.08 54.83 12.51
C SER A 174 64.53 54.05 13.71
N GLU A 175 64.69 54.60 14.91
CA GLU A 175 64.04 54.05 16.13
C GLU A 175 62.52 54.15 16.09
N LEU A 176 62.00 55.32 15.70
CA LEU A 176 60.56 55.52 15.51
C LEU A 176 60.00 54.65 14.36
N GLU A 177 60.73 54.48 13.28
CA GLU A 177 60.36 53.54 12.16
C GLU A 177 60.30 52.12 12.67
N THR A 178 61.22 51.67 13.54
CA THR A 178 61.20 50.36 14.17
C THR A 178 59.97 50.19 15.09
N GLN A 179 59.71 51.17 15.97
CA GLN A 179 58.54 51.14 16.85
C GLN A 179 57.23 51.11 16.02
N GLN A 180 57.14 51.82 14.94
CA GLN A 180 56.00 51.81 14.04
C GLN A 180 55.84 50.40 13.41
N ALA A 181 56.91 49.77 12.89
CA ALA A 181 56.87 48.46 12.29
C ALA A 181 56.41 47.37 13.31
N VAL A 182 56.88 47.45 14.58
CA VAL A 182 56.44 46.55 15.65
C VAL A 182 54.98 46.73 15.99
N PHE A 183 54.51 48.00 16.10
CA PHE A 183 53.13 48.29 16.35
C PHE A 183 52.20 47.80 15.23
N GLU A 184 52.58 48.02 13.93
CA GLU A 184 51.86 47.48 12.79
C GLU A 184 51.75 45.94 12.84
N GLN A 185 52.80 45.26 13.23
CA GLN A 185 52.80 43.79 13.42
C GLN A 185 51.85 43.34 14.58
N GLU A 186 51.79 44.10 15.66
CA GLU A 186 50.85 43.81 16.75
C GLU A 186 49.40 43.99 16.33
N LEU A 187 49.10 45.02 15.52
CA LEU A 187 47.79 45.19 14.91
C LEU A 187 47.43 44.00 14.01
N ASP A 188 48.36 43.56 13.14
CA ASP A 188 48.13 42.40 12.29
C ASP A 188 47.88 41.11 13.12
N LYS A 189 48.54 40.93 14.29
CA LYS A 189 48.27 39.80 15.19
C LYS A 189 46.87 39.89 15.82
N LEU A 190 46.48 41.07 16.27
CA LEU A 190 45.12 41.28 16.82
C LEU A 190 44.05 41.07 15.75
N ALA A 191 44.28 41.49 14.50
CA ALA A 191 43.37 41.22 13.39
C ALA A 191 43.26 39.73 13.13
N ALA A 192 44.34 38.95 13.17
CA ALA A 192 44.30 37.51 13.00
C ALA A 192 43.53 36.81 14.15
N GLN A 193 43.67 37.28 15.39
CA GLN A 193 42.87 36.77 16.53
C GLN A 193 41.39 37.04 16.36
N SER A 194 41.02 38.24 15.85
CA SER A 194 39.62 38.59 15.56
C SER A 194 39.01 37.69 14.50
N GLU A 195 39.78 37.35 13.44
CA GLU A 195 39.34 36.41 12.42
C GLU A 195 39.19 34.98 12.96
N ASP A 196 40.04 34.56 13.90
CA ASP A 196 39.90 33.28 14.59
C ASP A 196 38.61 33.17 15.40
N ALA A 197 38.23 34.26 16.10
CA ALA A 197 36.98 34.33 16.83
C ALA A 197 35.75 34.26 15.88
N SER A 198 35.81 34.98 14.75
CA SER A 198 34.78 34.94 13.72
C SER A 198 34.62 33.56 13.11
N ALA A 199 35.70 32.78 12.97
CA ALA A 199 35.67 31.41 12.46
C ALA A 199 34.89 30.46 13.39
N ILE A 200 34.88 30.69 14.71
CA ILE A 200 34.06 29.90 15.65
C ILE A 200 32.58 30.20 15.44
N GLU A 201 32.22 31.49 15.31
CA GLU A 201 30.83 31.91 15.05
C GLU A 201 30.32 31.30 13.74
N GLN A 202 31.18 31.32 12.71
CA GLN A 202 30.83 30.73 11.40
C GLN A 202 30.60 29.21 11.48
N LYS A 203 31.41 28.51 12.26
CA LYS A 203 31.20 27.07 12.51
C LYS A 203 29.85 26.79 13.15
N LEU A 204 29.46 27.57 14.15
CA LEU A 204 28.15 27.50 14.77
C LEU A 204 27.02 27.80 13.80
N ALA A 205 27.20 28.80 12.92
CA ALA A 205 26.21 29.14 11.88
C ALA A 205 26.02 27.98 10.89
N ILE A 206 27.10 27.29 10.48
CA ILE A 206 27.01 26.08 9.64
C ILE A 206 26.24 24.98 10.36
N GLU A 207 26.57 24.71 11.62
CA GLU A 207 25.90 23.69 12.44
C GLU A 207 24.40 23.99 12.59
N GLN A 208 24.04 25.23 12.88
CA GLN A 208 22.63 25.67 12.91
C GLN A 208 21.93 25.46 11.58
N SER A 209 22.57 25.77 10.46
CA SER A 209 22.01 25.56 9.13
C SER A 209 21.85 24.08 8.80
N GLN A 210 22.79 23.21 9.24
CA GLN A 210 22.67 21.76 9.12
C GLN A 210 21.49 21.21 9.92
N LEU A 211 21.30 21.68 11.17
CA LEU A 211 20.15 21.35 11.98
C LEU A 211 18.83 21.80 11.32
N GLY A 212 18.85 22.96 10.64
CA GLY A 212 17.73 23.43 9.83
C GLY A 212 17.34 22.46 8.72
N VAL A 213 18.32 21.90 8.01
CA VAL A 213 18.08 20.88 6.97
C VAL A 213 17.53 19.59 7.59
N GLN A 214 18.10 19.13 8.72
CA GLN A 214 17.60 17.94 9.42
C GLN A 214 16.15 18.12 9.88
N LYS A 215 15.83 19.30 10.41
CA LYS A 215 14.46 19.64 10.79
C LYS A 215 13.52 19.58 9.58
N ALA A 216 13.86 20.20 8.47
CA ALA A 216 13.04 20.18 7.26
C ALA A 216 12.82 18.75 6.72
N LEU A 217 13.82 17.86 6.81
CA LEU A 217 13.68 16.44 6.47
C LEU A 217 12.73 15.70 7.43
N ALA A 218 12.83 15.99 8.72
CA ALA A 218 11.93 15.41 9.72
C ALA A 218 10.48 15.88 9.49
N ASP A 219 10.28 17.18 9.23
CA ASP A 219 8.97 17.77 8.94
C ASP A 219 8.36 17.17 7.67
N GLN A 220 9.16 16.94 6.62
CA GLN A 220 8.72 16.23 5.40
C GLN A 220 8.32 14.78 5.71
N SER A 221 9.06 14.07 6.56
CA SER A 221 8.71 12.72 7.00
C SER A 221 7.38 12.70 7.74
N ILE A 222 7.15 13.66 8.64
CA ILE A 222 5.88 13.82 9.36
C ILE A 222 4.74 14.13 8.39
N ALA A 223 4.96 15.00 7.39
CA ALA A 223 3.96 15.28 6.38
C ALA A 223 3.56 14.02 5.58
N LYS A 224 4.53 13.17 5.20
CA LYS A 224 4.25 11.87 4.56
C LYS A 224 3.44 10.92 5.45
N LEU A 225 3.69 10.92 6.76
CA LEU A 225 2.88 10.13 7.70
C LEU A 225 1.45 10.67 7.82
N LYS A 226 1.26 11.99 7.79
CA LYS A 226 -0.07 12.61 7.74
C LYS A 226 -0.84 12.22 6.48
N VAL A 227 -0.17 12.13 5.32
CA VAL A 227 -0.79 11.60 4.09
C VAL A 227 -1.32 10.19 4.33
N LYS A 228 -0.51 9.28 4.87
CA LYS A 228 -0.96 7.91 5.17
C LYS A 228 -2.15 7.85 6.13
N SER A 229 -2.15 8.71 7.15
CA SER A 229 -3.29 8.81 8.07
C SER A 229 -4.56 9.25 7.32
N ALA A 230 -4.46 10.29 6.50
CA ALA A 230 -5.57 10.79 5.70
C ALA A 230 -6.04 9.78 4.63
N GLU A 231 -5.14 8.98 4.04
CA GLU A 231 -5.48 7.85 3.16
C GLU A 231 -6.36 6.82 3.88
N HIS A 232 -5.99 6.46 5.12
CA HIS A 232 -6.79 5.54 5.92
C HIS A 232 -8.15 6.11 6.29
N GLU A 233 -8.22 7.40 6.65
CA GLU A 233 -9.49 8.08 6.94
C GLU A 233 -10.39 8.15 5.70
N SER A 234 -9.85 8.52 4.54
CA SER A 234 -10.58 8.52 3.26
C SER A 234 -11.10 7.11 2.93
N ARG A 235 -10.27 6.09 3.10
CA ARG A 235 -10.66 4.70 2.86
C ARG A 235 -11.77 4.23 3.81
N LEU A 236 -11.72 4.61 5.09
CA LEU A 236 -12.77 4.30 6.06
C LEU A 236 -14.08 4.98 5.69
N ALA A 237 -14.05 6.26 5.29
CA ALA A 237 -15.23 6.99 4.84
C ALA A 237 -15.85 6.38 3.57
N GLN A 238 -15.03 5.98 2.60
CA GLN A 238 -15.48 5.27 1.39
C GLN A 238 -16.10 3.91 1.71
N LEU A 239 -15.54 3.16 2.67
CA LEU A 239 -16.12 1.90 3.13
C LEU A 239 -17.46 2.13 3.85
N ALA A 240 -17.58 3.19 4.63
CA ALA A 240 -18.84 3.57 5.27
C ALA A 240 -19.90 3.91 4.22
N LEU A 241 -19.54 4.69 3.19
CA LEU A 241 -20.43 4.99 2.06
C LEU A 241 -20.84 3.72 1.30
N LYS A 242 -19.89 2.81 1.03
CA LYS A 242 -20.18 1.55 0.36
C LYS A 242 -21.17 0.68 1.15
N ARG A 243 -21.12 0.68 2.49
CA ARG A 243 -22.04 -0.07 3.35
C ARG A 243 -23.49 0.44 3.30
N HIS A 244 -23.72 1.67 2.81
CA HIS A 244 -25.06 2.21 2.57
C HIS A 244 -25.69 1.68 1.28
N ARG A 245 -24.96 0.92 0.48
CA ARG A 245 -25.46 0.17 -0.67
C ARG A 245 -25.61 -1.29 -0.28
N VAL A 246 -26.73 -1.86 -0.67
CA VAL A 246 -27.02 -3.28 -0.52
C VAL A 246 -26.82 -3.92 -1.89
N ASP A 247 -25.72 -4.60 -2.08
CA ASP A 247 -25.35 -5.24 -3.35
C ASP A 247 -25.63 -6.75 -3.29
N ALA A 248 -25.94 -7.38 -4.43
CA ALA A 248 -26.18 -8.81 -4.55
C ALA A 248 -24.90 -9.61 -4.26
N PRO A 249 -24.88 -10.55 -3.30
CA PRO A 249 -23.73 -11.40 -3.03
C PRO A 249 -23.55 -12.51 -4.06
N ILE A 250 -24.62 -12.93 -4.73
CA ILE A 250 -24.67 -14.00 -5.74
C ILE A 250 -25.58 -13.61 -6.89
N ASP A 251 -25.46 -14.31 -8.02
CA ASP A 251 -26.48 -14.30 -9.08
C ASP A 251 -27.71 -15.04 -8.58
N GLY A 252 -28.91 -14.56 -8.93
CA GLY A 252 -30.16 -15.22 -8.51
C GLY A 252 -31.41 -14.41 -8.84
N ILE A 253 -32.52 -14.84 -8.25
CA ILE A 253 -33.82 -14.17 -8.36
C ILE A 253 -34.25 -13.67 -6.98
N VAL A 254 -34.80 -12.47 -6.93
CA VAL A 254 -35.39 -11.90 -5.72
C VAL A 254 -36.70 -12.65 -5.42
N THR A 255 -36.74 -13.41 -4.35
CA THR A 255 -37.94 -14.17 -3.96
C THR A 255 -38.81 -13.39 -3.00
N LYS A 256 -38.19 -12.54 -2.16
CA LYS A 256 -38.94 -11.80 -1.15
C LYS A 256 -38.26 -10.48 -0.83
N VAL A 257 -39.10 -9.45 -0.62
CA VAL A 257 -38.66 -8.13 -0.13
C VAL A 257 -39.18 -7.93 1.29
N TYR A 258 -38.28 -7.86 2.27
CA TYR A 258 -38.62 -7.67 3.68
C TYR A 258 -38.80 -6.21 4.07
N ARG A 259 -38.08 -5.29 3.38
CA ARG A 259 -38.09 -3.86 3.70
C ARG A 259 -38.39 -3.01 2.49
N ARG A 260 -39.19 -1.95 2.71
CA ARG A 260 -39.62 -1.01 1.66
C ARG A 260 -38.98 0.36 1.85
N PRO A 261 -38.84 1.17 0.79
CA PRO A 261 -38.39 2.54 0.89
C PRO A 261 -39.16 3.34 1.95
N GLY A 262 -38.44 4.15 2.71
CA GLY A 262 -38.99 4.91 3.86
C GLY A 262 -38.91 4.19 5.20
N GLN A 263 -38.62 2.89 5.24
CA GLN A 263 -38.48 2.14 6.47
C GLN A 263 -37.08 2.26 7.05
N TRP A 264 -36.99 2.24 8.37
CA TRP A 264 -35.72 2.16 9.08
C TRP A 264 -35.25 0.72 9.12
N VAL A 265 -33.95 0.52 8.87
CA VAL A 265 -33.26 -0.78 8.96
C VAL A 265 -32.06 -0.69 9.86
N GLN A 266 -31.76 -1.78 10.56
CA GLN A 266 -30.55 -1.91 11.38
C GLN A 266 -29.51 -2.79 10.68
N ILE A 267 -28.27 -2.64 11.08
CA ILE A 267 -27.20 -3.50 10.58
C ILE A 267 -27.51 -4.98 10.88
N GLY A 268 -27.39 -5.84 9.89
CA GLY A 268 -27.72 -7.26 9.98
C GLY A 268 -29.18 -7.62 9.72
N GLU A 269 -30.09 -6.66 9.63
CA GLU A 269 -31.49 -6.95 9.27
C GLU A 269 -31.61 -7.30 7.78
N PRO A 270 -32.36 -8.36 7.42
CA PRO A 270 -32.57 -8.74 6.03
C PRO A 270 -33.42 -7.68 5.30
N VAL A 271 -32.96 -7.27 4.15
CA VAL A 271 -33.67 -6.34 3.25
C VAL A 271 -34.49 -7.10 2.22
N LEU A 272 -33.91 -8.13 1.63
CA LEU A 272 -34.51 -9.00 0.64
C LEU A 272 -33.85 -10.39 0.67
N GLU A 273 -34.51 -11.35 0.00
CA GLU A 273 -34.04 -12.72 -0.15
C GLU A 273 -33.72 -13.01 -1.61
N LEU A 274 -32.57 -13.63 -1.84
CA LEU A 274 -32.12 -14.11 -3.14
C LEU A 274 -32.05 -15.63 -3.17
N VAL A 275 -32.52 -16.20 -4.26
CA VAL A 275 -32.41 -17.63 -4.49
C VAL A 275 -31.74 -17.87 -5.85
N ARG A 276 -30.78 -18.78 -5.87
CA ARG A 276 -30.14 -19.22 -7.11
C ARG A 276 -30.93 -20.37 -7.70
N LEU A 277 -31.31 -20.28 -8.99
CA LEU A 277 -32.05 -21.29 -9.71
C LEU A 277 -31.27 -22.07 -10.77
N ASP A 278 -30.10 -21.58 -11.17
CA ASP A 278 -29.23 -22.21 -12.18
C ASP A 278 -28.66 -23.55 -11.75
N ARG A 279 -28.57 -23.78 -10.43
CA ARG A 279 -28.11 -25.01 -9.82
C ARG A 279 -28.96 -25.36 -8.61
N LEU A 280 -29.57 -26.53 -8.65
CA LEU A 280 -30.52 -26.98 -7.64
C LEU A 280 -30.09 -28.30 -7.03
N ARG A 281 -30.67 -28.60 -5.87
CA ARG A 281 -30.46 -29.85 -5.14
C ARG A 281 -31.76 -30.60 -5.01
N ALA A 282 -31.78 -31.88 -5.40
CA ALA A 282 -32.86 -32.79 -5.08
C ALA A 282 -32.49 -33.60 -3.81
N GLN A 283 -33.42 -33.65 -2.87
CA GLN A 283 -33.29 -34.38 -1.60
C GLN A 283 -34.27 -35.55 -1.59
N GLY A 284 -33.77 -36.73 -1.30
CA GLY A 284 -34.59 -37.92 -1.25
C GLY A 284 -34.15 -38.90 -0.16
N PHE A 285 -34.93 -39.94 0.03
CA PHE A 285 -34.66 -41.00 0.96
C PHE A 285 -34.70 -42.35 0.24
N VAL A 286 -33.79 -43.26 0.61
CA VAL A 286 -33.71 -44.61 0.07
C VAL A 286 -33.46 -45.65 1.14
N LYS A 287 -33.78 -46.90 0.85
CA LYS A 287 -33.44 -48.01 1.73
C LYS A 287 -31.93 -48.17 1.87
N LYS A 288 -31.47 -48.59 3.02
CA LYS A 288 -30.06 -48.75 3.37
C LYS A 288 -29.26 -49.54 2.33
N GLU A 289 -29.84 -50.59 1.76
CA GLU A 289 -29.20 -51.45 0.75
C GLU A 289 -28.89 -50.66 -0.52
N LEU A 290 -29.78 -49.75 -0.89
CA LEU A 290 -29.68 -48.91 -2.09
C LEU A 290 -28.69 -47.76 -1.88
N ALA A 291 -28.67 -47.17 -0.68
CA ALA A 291 -27.72 -46.12 -0.30
C ALA A 291 -26.25 -46.52 -0.49
N ALA A 292 -25.93 -47.79 -0.23
CA ALA A 292 -24.58 -48.32 -0.47
C ALA A 292 -24.21 -48.34 -1.96
N LYS A 293 -25.18 -48.65 -2.83
CA LYS A 293 -24.98 -48.64 -4.29
C LYS A 293 -24.88 -47.23 -4.83
N LEU A 294 -25.69 -46.27 -4.34
CA LEU A 294 -25.66 -44.86 -4.76
C LEU A 294 -24.30 -44.19 -4.53
N ARG A 295 -23.57 -44.56 -3.48
CA ARG A 295 -22.22 -44.02 -3.22
C ARG A 295 -21.18 -44.36 -4.31
N LEU A 296 -21.45 -45.38 -5.13
CA LEU A 296 -20.53 -45.85 -6.18
C LEU A 296 -20.85 -45.26 -7.55
N LEU A 297 -21.95 -44.56 -7.68
CA LEU A 297 -22.47 -44.03 -8.98
C LEU A 297 -22.17 -42.53 -9.10
N PRO A 298 -21.35 -42.14 -10.06
CA PRO A 298 -20.94 -40.73 -10.18
C PRO A 298 -21.98 -39.83 -10.85
N ARG A 299 -22.87 -40.36 -11.68
CA ARG A 299 -23.87 -39.57 -12.43
C ARG A 299 -25.22 -40.29 -12.51
N ILE A 300 -26.27 -39.52 -12.45
CA ILE A 300 -27.67 -40.00 -12.44
C ILE A 300 -28.50 -39.15 -13.37
N SER A 301 -29.45 -39.81 -14.06
CA SER A 301 -30.48 -39.13 -14.85
C SER A 301 -31.60 -38.65 -13.91
N VAL A 302 -31.95 -37.39 -14.04
CA VAL A 302 -33.00 -36.72 -13.24
C VAL A 302 -34.15 -36.36 -14.18
N GLU A 303 -35.37 -36.80 -13.86
CA GLU A 303 -36.60 -36.54 -14.63
C GLU A 303 -37.67 -35.94 -13.72
N GLN A 304 -38.58 -35.13 -14.28
CA GLN A 304 -39.71 -34.59 -13.54
C GLN A 304 -40.78 -35.69 -13.34
N GLU A 305 -41.36 -35.78 -12.16
CA GLU A 305 -42.35 -36.79 -11.81
C GLU A 305 -43.65 -36.63 -12.63
N ASP A 306 -44.03 -35.41 -12.97
CA ASP A 306 -45.25 -35.09 -13.73
C ASP A 306 -45.11 -35.37 -15.26
N ALA A 307 -43.87 -35.56 -15.78
CA ALA A 307 -43.63 -35.87 -17.19
C ALA A 307 -43.86 -37.36 -17.51
N VAL A 308 -43.99 -38.22 -16.52
CA VAL A 308 -44.17 -39.66 -16.67
C VAL A 308 -45.55 -40.04 -17.20
N ASP A 309 -46.60 -39.20 -16.93
CA ASP A 309 -48.00 -39.46 -17.32
C ASP A 309 -48.46 -38.72 -18.61
N SER A 310 -47.64 -37.88 -19.19
CA SER A 310 -48.01 -37.14 -20.40
C SER A 310 -47.15 -37.61 -21.61
N ASP A 311 -47.79 -38.16 -22.59
CA ASP A 311 -47.28 -38.50 -23.92
C ASP A 311 -46.75 -37.26 -24.71
N VAL A 312 -46.39 -36.18 -24.04
CA VAL A 312 -45.97 -34.89 -24.60
C VAL A 312 -44.51 -34.64 -24.32
N ASN A 313 -43.74 -34.70 -25.40
CA ASN A 313 -42.34 -34.34 -25.58
C ASN A 313 -41.26 -35.38 -25.25
N ALA A 314 -41.11 -36.37 -26.12
CA ALA A 314 -39.94 -37.25 -26.20
C ALA A 314 -38.61 -36.55 -26.60
N ASN A 315 -38.51 -35.22 -26.42
CA ASN A 315 -37.36 -34.44 -26.86
C ASN A 315 -36.64 -33.66 -25.72
N GLU A 316 -37.07 -33.88 -24.47
CA GLU A 316 -36.37 -33.26 -23.32
C GLU A 316 -35.18 -34.14 -22.96
N GLN A 317 -33.99 -33.60 -23.07
CA GLN A 317 -32.76 -34.29 -22.62
C GLN A 317 -32.82 -34.42 -21.10
N PRO A 318 -32.65 -35.65 -20.57
CA PRO A 318 -32.66 -35.85 -19.11
C PRO A 318 -31.57 -34.98 -18.44
N LEU A 319 -31.95 -34.26 -17.39
CA LEU A 319 -31.00 -33.53 -16.62
C LEU A 319 -30.02 -34.47 -15.95
N LEU A 320 -28.73 -34.16 -16.03
CA LEU A 320 -27.70 -34.95 -15.40
C LEU A 320 -27.42 -34.41 -14.00
N GLY A 321 -27.60 -35.25 -12.99
CA GLY A 321 -27.28 -34.95 -11.60
C GLY A 321 -26.09 -35.73 -11.08
N GLU A 322 -25.44 -35.19 -10.08
CA GLU A 322 -24.34 -35.82 -9.35
C GLU A 322 -24.74 -36.04 -7.88
N ILE A 323 -24.47 -37.23 -7.32
CA ILE A 323 -24.69 -37.50 -5.89
C ILE A 323 -23.58 -36.80 -5.12
N VAL A 324 -23.94 -35.76 -4.36
CA VAL A 324 -22.99 -34.96 -3.59
C VAL A 324 -22.88 -35.50 -2.15
N PHE A 325 -23.97 -36.05 -1.63
CA PHE A 325 -24.00 -36.48 -0.24
C PHE A 325 -24.95 -37.64 -0.03
N VAL A 326 -24.54 -38.65 0.75
CA VAL A 326 -25.37 -39.72 1.30
C VAL A 326 -25.19 -39.71 2.79
N MET A 327 -26.26 -39.57 3.54
CA MET A 327 -26.22 -39.48 4.99
C MET A 327 -25.55 -40.73 5.61
N PRO A 328 -24.69 -40.56 6.61
CA PRO A 328 -24.08 -41.67 7.31
C PRO A 328 -25.03 -42.33 8.31
N GLU A 329 -26.14 -41.68 8.63
CA GLU A 329 -27.14 -42.12 9.60
C GLU A 329 -28.37 -42.71 8.90
N VAL A 330 -28.93 -43.71 9.49
CA VAL A 330 -30.19 -44.34 9.07
C VAL A 330 -31.29 -43.81 9.97
N ASP A 331 -32.40 -43.37 9.40
CA ASP A 331 -33.58 -42.93 10.16
C ASP A 331 -34.10 -44.12 10.95
N PRO A 332 -34.17 -44.02 12.29
CA PRO A 332 -34.58 -45.16 13.13
C PRO A 332 -36.07 -45.49 12.99
N VAL A 333 -36.89 -44.65 12.42
CA VAL A 333 -38.35 -44.84 12.30
C VAL A 333 -38.69 -45.66 11.05
N ASN A 334 -38.09 -45.32 9.91
CA ASN A 334 -38.42 -45.96 8.61
C ASN A 334 -37.28 -46.75 7.98
N GLY A 335 -36.04 -46.74 8.58
CA GLY A 335 -34.87 -47.41 8.07
C GLY A 335 -34.28 -46.82 6.81
N ASP A 336 -34.66 -45.59 6.46
CA ASP A 336 -34.21 -44.96 5.26
C ASP A 336 -32.94 -44.11 5.47
N VAL A 337 -32.22 -43.88 4.40
CA VAL A 337 -31.00 -43.03 4.36
C VAL A 337 -31.25 -41.86 3.43
N GLY A 338 -31.03 -40.65 3.91
CA GLY A 338 -31.14 -39.45 3.12
C GLY A 338 -29.96 -39.31 2.13
N PHE A 339 -30.21 -38.76 0.97
CA PHE A 339 -29.18 -38.46 -0.01
C PHE A 339 -29.52 -37.17 -0.76
N TRP A 340 -28.49 -36.52 -1.30
CA TRP A 340 -28.62 -35.28 -2.07
C TRP A 340 -27.97 -35.42 -3.42
N ILE A 341 -28.66 -34.89 -4.42
CA ILE A 341 -28.19 -34.81 -5.80
C ILE A 341 -28.16 -33.34 -6.20
N GLU A 342 -27.09 -32.88 -6.77
CA GLU A 342 -26.99 -31.55 -7.37
C GLU A 342 -27.04 -31.69 -8.90
N PHE A 343 -27.77 -30.80 -9.52
CA PHE A 343 -27.95 -30.76 -10.98
C PHE A 343 -28.01 -29.31 -11.47
N GLU A 344 -27.56 -29.10 -12.72
CA GLU A 344 -27.68 -27.83 -13.40
C GLU A 344 -29.08 -27.65 -13.97
N ASN A 345 -29.62 -26.43 -13.88
CA ASN A 345 -30.95 -26.05 -14.33
C ASN A 345 -30.86 -24.82 -15.28
N PRO A 346 -30.22 -24.95 -16.45
CA PRO A 346 -29.88 -23.81 -17.31
C PRO A 346 -31.12 -23.07 -17.85
N ALA A 347 -32.22 -23.77 -18.04
CA ALA A 347 -33.47 -23.18 -18.51
C ALA A 347 -34.37 -22.64 -17.39
N ASN A 348 -34.01 -22.84 -16.12
CA ASN A 348 -34.83 -22.52 -14.95
C ASN A 348 -36.23 -23.17 -14.95
N GLU A 349 -36.37 -24.31 -15.63
CA GLU A 349 -37.64 -25.04 -15.77
C GLU A 349 -38.03 -25.74 -14.47
N VAL A 350 -37.03 -26.25 -13.75
CA VAL A 350 -37.22 -26.88 -12.45
C VAL A 350 -37.25 -25.83 -11.36
N LEU A 351 -38.31 -25.82 -10.56
CA LEU A 351 -38.47 -24.88 -9.47
C LEU A 351 -38.32 -25.56 -8.11
N PRO A 352 -37.82 -24.89 -7.09
CA PRO A 352 -37.82 -25.37 -5.70
C PRO A 352 -39.23 -25.80 -5.27
N GLY A 353 -39.34 -26.94 -4.62
CA GLY A 353 -40.60 -27.53 -4.21
C GLY A 353 -41.18 -28.56 -5.17
N MET A 354 -40.70 -28.60 -6.43
CA MET A 354 -41.11 -29.68 -7.36
C MET A 354 -40.59 -31.04 -6.91
N ARG A 355 -41.28 -32.09 -7.37
CA ARG A 355 -40.88 -33.49 -7.15
C ARG A 355 -40.20 -34.03 -8.37
N LEU A 356 -39.09 -34.73 -8.15
CA LEU A 356 -38.31 -35.37 -9.17
C LEU A 356 -38.24 -36.87 -8.98
N THR A 357 -38.05 -37.55 -10.10
CA THR A 357 -37.73 -38.97 -10.14
C THR A 357 -36.35 -39.14 -10.73
N ILE A 358 -35.57 -40.02 -10.17
CA ILE A 358 -34.24 -40.38 -10.69
C ILE A 358 -34.25 -41.79 -11.19
N ARG A 359 -33.58 -41.98 -12.32
CA ARG A 359 -33.28 -43.29 -12.91
C ARG A 359 -31.79 -43.57 -12.81
N VAL A 360 -31.51 -44.63 -12.14
CA VAL A 360 -30.13 -45.11 -11.90
C VAL A 360 -29.89 -46.28 -12.83
N GLN A 361 -29.01 -46.12 -13.81
CA GLN A 361 -28.52 -47.22 -14.61
C GLN A 361 -27.29 -47.81 -13.92
N PRO A 362 -27.28 -49.07 -13.54
CA PRO A 362 -26.18 -49.71 -12.86
C PRO A 362 -24.93 -49.93 -13.69
#